data_8b10f4c6d479f8c0f7db91ff568113aa
#
_entry.id   8b10f4c6d479f8c0f7db91ff568113aa
#
_cell.length_a   1.000
_cell.length_b   1.000
_cell.length_c   1.000
_cell.angle_alpha   90.00
_cell.angle_beta   90.00
_cell.angle_gamma   90.00
#
_symmetry.space_group_name_H-M   'P 1'
#
loop_
_entity.id
_entity.type
_entity.pdbx_description
1 polymer ?
#
loop_
_entity_poly.entity_id
_entity_poly.type
_entity_poly.pdbx_seq_one_letter_code
_entity_poly.pdbx_strand_id
1 'polypeptide(L)'
;MTTDPVTMLEELREFGGERETEGLPDDTIRDFCDRDETLTQAIEQAAEEHRRLREEFGEELALPEKELCVRVQSDLENFYPRNTRNPFVAIAAAGPWIVTSHGAVLHDSAGYGMLGMGHSDPKLLEAMGRPWVMANVMTPQFSQKRFSDRLKREIGHARGSCPFSDFICMNSGSEAVSVASRIADINALRHTGEGGTHQGKEIKQLAIEEGFHGRTYRAASVSDSTMEAYQQHLASFQEESTL
;
A
#
# COMPACT_ATOMS: atom_id res chain seq x y z
N MET A 1 -3.73 -35.74 -11.21
CA MET A 1 -3.83 -34.92 -12.43
C MET A 1 -4.12 -33.51 -11.96
N THR A 2 -3.22 -32.58 -12.15
CA THR A 2 -3.46 -31.17 -11.85
C THR A 2 -4.46 -30.65 -12.88
N THR A 3 -5.54 -30.02 -12.39
CA THR A 3 -6.55 -29.38 -13.26
C THR A 3 -5.87 -28.25 -14.04
N ASP A 4 -6.20 -28.09 -15.33
CA ASP A 4 -5.68 -26.97 -16.14
C ASP A 4 -6.03 -25.63 -15.45
N PRO A 5 -5.06 -24.72 -15.22
CA PRO A 5 -5.30 -23.43 -14.59
C PRO A 5 -6.42 -22.61 -15.23
N VAL A 6 -6.55 -22.67 -16.55
CA VAL A 6 -7.61 -21.98 -17.29
C VAL A 6 -8.98 -22.55 -16.97
N THR A 7 -9.09 -23.87 -16.81
CA THR A 7 -10.37 -24.51 -16.41
C THR A 7 -10.82 -24.02 -15.02
N MET A 8 -9.89 -23.81 -14.10
CA MET A 8 -10.24 -23.21 -12.79
C MET A 8 -10.79 -21.77 -12.94
N LEU A 9 -10.19 -20.98 -13.85
CA LEU A 9 -10.67 -19.62 -14.12
C LEU A 9 -12.03 -19.61 -14.83
N GLU A 10 -12.31 -20.59 -15.69
CA GLU A 10 -13.60 -20.75 -16.34
C GLU A 10 -14.72 -20.96 -15.32
N GLU A 11 -14.50 -21.73 -14.25
CA GLU A 11 -15.47 -21.91 -13.16
C GLU A 11 -15.83 -20.56 -12.47
N LEU A 12 -14.84 -19.67 -12.28
CA LEU A 12 -15.08 -18.35 -11.73
C LEU A 12 -15.88 -17.47 -12.71
N ARG A 13 -15.51 -17.51 -14.00
CA ARG A 13 -16.16 -16.74 -15.08
C ARG A 13 -17.60 -17.14 -15.31
N GLU A 14 -17.89 -18.44 -15.21
CA GLU A 14 -19.26 -18.98 -15.39
C GLU A 14 -20.19 -18.63 -14.23
N PHE A 15 -19.65 -18.49 -13.04
CA PHE A 15 -20.43 -18.17 -11.84
C PHE A 15 -20.71 -16.67 -11.72
N GLY A 16 -19.74 -15.82 -12.03
CA GLY A 16 -19.85 -14.37 -11.96
C GLY A 16 -20.83 -13.83 -13.00
N GLY A 17 -21.33 -12.62 -12.74
CA GLY A 17 -22.10 -11.87 -13.72
C GLY A 17 -21.23 -11.34 -14.87
N GLU A 18 -21.71 -10.30 -15.55
CA GLU A 18 -20.99 -9.65 -16.66
C GLU A 18 -19.59 -9.17 -16.18
N ARG A 19 -18.56 -9.59 -16.91
CA ARG A 19 -17.16 -9.23 -16.65
C ARG A 19 -16.76 -8.05 -17.54
N GLU A 20 -16.22 -6.99 -16.94
CA GLU A 20 -15.64 -5.82 -17.64
C GLU A 20 -14.12 -5.92 -17.75
N THR A 21 -13.45 -6.53 -16.76
CA THR A 21 -11.98 -6.67 -16.72
C THR A 21 -11.53 -7.88 -17.55
N GLU A 22 -10.91 -7.64 -18.69
CA GLU A 22 -10.48 -8.72 -19.60
C GLU A 22 -9.35 -9.56 -19.00
N GLY A 23 -8.30 -8.91 -18.46
CA GLY A 23 -7.09 -9.58 -17.98
C GLY A 23 -6.22 -10.15 -19.12
N LEU A 24 -5.34 -11.07 -18.77
CA LEU A 24 -4.50 -11.78 -19.75
C LEU A 24 -5.31 -12.79 -20.56
N PRO A 25 -4.96 -12.99 -21.87
CA PRO A 25 -5.51 -14.06 -22.69
C PRO A 25 -5.15 -15.46 -22.14
N ASP A 26 -6.02 -16.44 -22.33
CA ASP A 26 -5.86 -17.78 -21.78
C ASP A 26 -4.60 -18.52 -22.28
N ASP A 27 -4.21 -18.34 -23.54
CA ASP A 27 -2.97 -18.89 -24.04
C ASP A 27 -1.74 -18.28 -23.36
N THR A 28 -1.78 -16.98 -23.07
CA THR A 28 -0.75 -16.28 -22.32
C THR A 28 -0.70 -16.78 -20.87
N ILE A 29 -1.84 -17.03 -20.24
CA ILE A 29 -1.91 -17.59 -18.89
C ILE A 29 -1.27 -18.97 -18.86
N ARG A 30 -1.57 -19.86 -19.80
CA ARG A 30 -0.94 -21.18 -19.87
C ARG A 30 0.57 -21.08 -20.03
N ASP A 31 1.04 -20.23 -20.95
CA ASP A 31 2.48 -20.01 -21.19
C ASP A 31 3.21 -19.50 -19.93
N PHE A 32 2.58 -18.65 -19.14
CA PHE A 32 3.15 -18.17 -17.89
C PHE A 32 3.09 -19.21 -16.77
N CYS A 33 2.03 -19.99 -16.63
CA CYS A 33 1.94 -21.05 -15.66
C CYS A 33 3.05 -22.11 -15.83
N ASP A 34 3.50 -22.36 -17.06
CA ASP A 34 4.62 -23.26 -17.34
C ASP A 34 5.99 -22.72 -16.86
N ARG A 35 6.09 -21.41 -16.58
CA ARG A 35 7.36 -20.71 -16.27
C ARG A 35 7.39 -20.05 -14.90
N ASP A 36 6.24 -19.82 -14.32
CA ASP A 36 6.06 -19.07 -13.07
C ASP A 36 5.05 -19.77 -12.16
N GLU A 37 5.57 -20.53 -11.20
CA GLU A 37 4.76 -21.21 -10.19
C GLU A 37 3.85 -20.26 -9.41
N THR A 38 4.23 -18.98 -9.26
CA THR A 38 3.42 -18.04 -8.48
C THR A 38 2.10 -17.72 -9.17
N LEU A 39 2.04 -17.77 -10.50
CA LEU A 39 0.78 -17.63 -11.22
C LEU A 39 -0.15 -18.82 -10.99
N THR A 40 0.39 -20.04 -11.10
CA THR A 40 -0.39 -21.25 -10.79
C THR A 40 -0.92 -21.21 -9.37
N GLN A 41 -0.08 -20.83 -8.40
CA GLN A 41 -0.46 -20.65 -7.01
C GLN A 41 -1.57 -19.60 -6.83
N ALA A 42 -1.50 -18.47 -7.52
CA ALA A 42 -2.53 -17.43 -7.46
C ALA A 42 -3.89 -17.94 -7.97
N ILE A 43 -3.89 -18.72 -9.05
CA ILE A 43 -5.11 -19.29 -9.64
C ILE A 43 -5.71 -20.37 -8.72
N GLU A 44 -4.89 -21.25 -8.15
CA GLU A 44 -5.35 -22.28 -7.20
C GLU A 44 -5.95 -21.64 -5.94
N GLN A 45 -5.29 -20.62 -5.39
CA GLN A 45 -5.81 -19.83 -4.26
C GLN A 45 -7.13 -19.14 -4.61
N ALA A 46 -7.24 -18.59 -5.82
CA ALA A 46 -8.48 -17.96 -6.28
C ALA A 46 -9.64 -18.96 -6.39
N ALA A 47 -9.38 -20.15 -6.92
CA ALA A 47 -10.40 -21.19 -7.02
C ALA A 47 -10.85 -21.68 -5.62
N GLU A 48 -9.94 -21.78 -4.66
CA GLU A 48 -10.28 -22.13 -3.29
C GLU A 48 -11.07 -21.01 -2.60
N GLU A 49 -10.61 -19.77 -2.69
CA GLU A 49 -11.28 -18.62 -2.07
C GLU A 49 -12.65 -18.35 -2.72
N HIS A 50 -12.77 -18.48 -4.03
CA HIS A 50 -14.04 -18.35 -4.71
C HIS A 50 -15.08 -19.37 -4.19
N ARG A 51 -14.68 -20.61 -3.92
CA ARG A 51 -15.59 -21.60 -3.32
C ARG A 51 -16.08 -21.18 -1.93
N ARG A 52 -15.20 -20.61 -1.09
CA ARG A 52 -15.57 -20.05 0.22
C ARG A 52 -16.51 -18.87 0.09
N LEU A 53 -16.19 -17.94 -0.83
CA LEU A 53 -17.01 -16.76 -1.08
C LEU A 53 -18.41 -17.12 -1.63
N ARG A 54 -18.53 -18.20 -2.39
CA ARG A 54 -19.83 -18.69 -2.84
C ARG A 54 -20.74 -19.16 -1.68
N GLU A 55 -20.16 -19.72 -0.63
CA GLU A 55 -20.89 -20.14 0.56
C GLU A 55 -21.28 -18.94 1.43
N GLU A 56 -20.45 -17.92 1.49
CA GLU A 56 -20.63 -16.76 2.37
C GLU A 56 -21.38 -15.60 1.69
N PHE A 57 -21.07 -15.32 0.42
CA PHE A 57 -21.55 -14.16 -0.36
C PHE A 57 -22.03 -14.54 -1.77
N GLY A 58 -22.71 -15.69 -1.89
CA GLY A 58 -23.05 -16.23 -3.21
C GLY A 58 -23.91 -15.33 -4.07
N GLU A 59 -24.84 -14.58 -3.47
CA GLU A 59 -25.70 -13.63 -4.21
C GLU A 59 -24.92 -12.42 -4.70
N GLU A 60 -24.03 -11.87 -3.86
CA GLU A 60 -23.15 -10.77 -4.23
C GLU A 60 -22.14 -11.19 -5.28
N LEU A 61 -21.52 -12.36 -5.09
CA LEU A 61 -20.47 -12.86 -5.99
C LEU A 61 -20.98 -13.12 -7.42
N ALA A 62 -22.28 -13.38 -7.57
CA ALA A 62 -22.94 -13.56 -8.87
C ALA A 62 -23.32 -12.23 -9.58
N LEU A 63 -23.11 -11.08 -8.94
CA LEU A 63 -23.40 -9.77 -9.54
C LEU A 63 -22.45 -9.47 -10.71
N PRO A 64 -22.84 -8.60 -11.65
CA PRO A 64 -21.90 -8.02 -12.61
C PRO A 64 -20.71 -7.37 -11.90
N GLU A 65 -19.52 -7.46 -12.47
CA GLU A 65 -18.25 -7.03 -11.84
C GLU A 65 -18.33 -5.59 -11.30
N LYS A 66 -18.91 -4.68 -12.07
CA LYS A 66 -19.10 -3.29 -11.67
C LYS A 66 -20.02 -3.11 -10.46
N GLU A 67 -21.08 -3.89 -10.41
CA GLU A 67 -22.03 -3.85 -9.29
C GLU A 67 -21.39 -4.47 -8.04
N LEU A 68 -20.66 -5.56 -8.20
CA LEU A 68 -19.90 -6.18 -7.11
C LEU A 68 -18.88 -5.20 -6.52
N CYS A 69 -18.12 -4.46 -7.33
CA CYS A 69 -17.18 -3.44 -6.83
C CYS A 69 -17.88 -2.40 -5.94
N VAL A 70 -19.06 -1.95 -6.33
CA VAL A 70 -19.86 -1.00 -5.53
C VAL A 70 -20.36 -1.66 -4.24
N ARG A 71 -20.85 -2.90 -4.33
CA ARG A 71 -21.39 -3.64 -3.19
C ARG A 71 -20.33 -3.89 -2.12
N VAL A 72 -19.15 -4.37 -2.49
CA VAL A 72 -18.04 -4.69 -1.57
C VAL A 72 -17.54 -3.44 -0.83
N GLN A 73 -17.66 -2.26 -1.41
CA GLN A 73 -17.19 -1.00 -0.81
C GLN A 73 -18.34 -0.14 -0.24
N SER A 74 -19.58 -0.63 -0.20
CA SER A 74 -20.74 0.20 0.14
C SER A 74 -20.68 0.84 1.53
N ASP A 75 -20.05 0.16 2.49
CA ASP A 75 -19.93 0.62 3.89
C ASP A 75 -18.59 1.29 4.21
N LEU A 76 -17.76 1.50 3.18
CA LEU A 76 -16.45 2.12 3.31
C LEU A 76 -16.38 3.41 2.52
N GLU A 77 -15.99 4.52 3.18
CA GLU A 77 -15.70 5.76 2.47
C GLU A 77 -14.33 5.69 1.81
N ASN A 78 -14.31 5.77 0.49
CA ASN A 78 -13.09 5.78 -0.30
C ASN A 78 -12.80 7.21 -0.78
N PHE A 79 -11.75 7.83 -0.25
CA PHE A 79 -11.35 9.20 -0.58
C PHE A 79 -10.69 9.37 -1.97
N TYR A 80 -10.42 8.26 -2.69
CA TYR A 80 -9.98 8.35 -4.07
C TYR A 80 -11.16 8.60 -5.03
N PRO A 81 -10.99 9.43 -6.06
CA PRO A 81 -12.00 9.62 -7.10
C PRO A 81 -12.42 8.28 -7.73
N ARG A 82 -13.68 8.17 -8.09
CA ARG A 82 -14.23 6.91 -8.63
C ARG A 82 -13.50 6.41 -9.88
N ASN A 83 -13.07 7.31 -10.75
CA ASN A 83 -12.33 7.00 -11.98
C ASN A 83 -10.87 6.53 -11.75
N THR A 84 -10.37 6.59 -10.52
CA THR A 84 -9.02 6.11 -10.16
C THR A 84 -9.06 4.81 -9.35
N ARG A 85 -10.25 4.29 -9.05
CA ARG A 85 -10.41 3.01 -8.34
C ARG A 85 -10.29 1.86 -9.32
N ASN A 86 -9.74 0.75 -8.86
CA ASN A 86 -9.71 -0.47 -9.68
C ASN A 86 -11.14 -0.95 -9.97
N PRO A 87 -11.45 -1.32 -11.23
CA PRO A 87 -12.79 -1.73 -11.65
C PRO A 87 -13.09 -3.21 -11.36
N PHE A 88 -12.31 -3.87 -10.52
CA PHE A 88 -12.41 -5.30 -10.23
C PHE A 88 -12.29 -5.59 -8.73
N VAL A 89 -12.77 -6.75 -8.32
CA VAL A 89 -12.59 -7.30 -6.97
C VAL A 89 -11.53 -8.39 -7.02
N ALA A 90 -10.37 -8.14 -6.39
CA ALA A 90 -9.31 -9.14 -6.26
C ALA A 90 -9.68 -10.14 -5.17
N ILE A 91 -9.51 -11.45 -5.43
CA ILE A 91 -9.78 -12.52 -4.45
C ILE A 91 -8.55 -13.34 -4.09
N ALA A 92 -7.54 -13.39 -4.95
CA ALA A 92 -6.26 -14.02 -4.64
C ALA A 92 -5.11 -13.32 -5.34
N ALA A 93 -3.90 -13.46 -4.77
CA ALA A 93 -2.70 -12.93 -5.38
C ALA A 93 -1.45 -13.64 -4.87
N ALA A 94 -0.50 -13.94 -5.77
CA ALA A 94 0.81 -14.48 -5.43
C ALA A 94 1.89 -13.93 -6.39
N GLY A 95 3.07 -13.62 -5.87
CA GLY A 95 4.10 -12.92 -6.65
C GLY A 95 3.56 -11.63 -7.27
N PRO A 96 3.71 -11.39 -8.58
CA PRO A 96 3.16 -10.22 -9.25
C PRO A 96 1.72 -10.42 -9.77
N TRP A 97 1.07 -11.54 -9.48
CA TRP A 97 -0.19 -11.91 -10.08
C TRP A 97 -1.38 -11.66 -9.17
N ILE A 98 -2.43 -11.09 -9.74
CA ILE A 98 -3.75 -10.93 -9.10
C ILE A 98 -4.77 -11.70 -9.90
N VAL A 99 -5.66 -12.42 -9.21
CA VAL A 99 -6.84 -13.07 -9.80
C VAL A 99 -8.09 -12.41 -9.24
N THR A 100 -8.99 -12.01 -10.13
CA THR A 100 -10.24 -11.34 -9.76
C THR A 100 -11.37 -12.35 -9.50
N SER A 101 -12.42 -11.88 -8.84
CA SER A 101 -13.65 -12.65 -8.60
C SER A 101 -14.33 -13.17 -9.88
N HIS A 102 -14.13 -12.47 -10.99
CA HIS A 102 -14.66 -12.83 -12.31
C HIS A 102 -13.63 -13.53 -13.20
N GLY A 103 -12.56 -14.09 -12.62
CA GLY A 103 -11.58 -14.93 -13.31
C GLY A 103 -10.69 -14.19 -14.30
N ALA A 104 -10.48 -12.88 -14.13
CA ALA A 104 -9.43 -12.16 -14.83
C ALA A 104 -8.10 -12.33 -14.11
N VAL A 105 -7.01 -12.51 -14.88
CA VAL A 105 -5.63 -12.55 -14.38
C VAL A 105 -4.93 -11.26 -14.76
N LEU A 106 -4.35 -10.59 -13.78
CA LEU A 106 -3.66 -9.32 -13.94
C LEU A 106 -2.23 -9.40 -13.42
N HIS A 107 -1.32 -8.67 -14.06
CA HIS A 107 0.04 -8.48 -13.55
C HIS A 107 0.11 -7.17 -12.78
N ASP A 108 0.34 -7.25 -11.48
CA ASP A 108 0.53 -6.08 -10.60
C ASP A 108 1.97 -5.55 -10.73
N SER A 109 2.19 -4.69 -11.71
CA SER A 109 3.48 -4.02 -11.92
C SER A 109 3.61 -2.70 -11.16
N ALA A 110 2.53 -2.23 -10.55
CA ALA A 110 2.51 -0.92 -9.92
C ALA A 110 2.50 -0.96 -8.39
N GLY A 111 1.88 -1.95 -7.74
CA GLY A 111 1.82 -2.19 -6.28
C GLY A 111 1.97 -0.97 -5.35
N TYR A 112 1.89 0.22 -5.89
CA TYR A 112 2.24 1.52 -5.29
C TYR A 112 3.58 1.50 -4.53
N GLY A 113 4.51 0.62 -4.95
CA GLY A 113 5.79 0.41 -4.26
C GLY A 113 5.66 -0.25 -2.87
N MET A 114 4.48 -0.70 -2.49
CA MET A 114 4.22 -1.24 -1.15
C MET A 114 4.58 -2.71 -1.02
N LEU A 115 4.56 -3.46 -2.11
CA LEU A 115 4.81 -4.90 -2.13
C LEU A 115 6.04 -5.25 -2.98
N GLY A 116 7.21 -4.71 -2.61
CA GLY A 116 8.46 -4.99 -3.32
C GLY A 116 8.87 -6.47 -3.40
N MET A 117 8.22 -7.35 -2.63
CA MET A 117 8.43 -8.80 -2.62
C MET A 117 7.30 -9.55 -3.33
N GLY A 118 6.31 -8.86 -3.89
CA GLY A 118 5.10 -9.44 -4.45
C GLY A 118 4.07 -9.83 -3.38
N HIS A 119 2.94 -10.35 -3.85
CA HIS A 119 1.87 -10.86 -3.00
C HIS A 119 2.23 -12.22 -2.41
N SER A 120 1.80 -12.47 -1.18
CA SER A 120 1.85 -13.79 -0.52
C SER A 120 3.24 -14.44 -0.47
N ASP A 121 4.33 -13.64 -0.33
CA ASP A 121 5.68 -14.18 -0.20
C ASP A 121 5.77 -15.18 0.97
N PRO A 122 6.17 -16.45 0.74
CA PRO A 122 6.15 -17.48 1.77
C PRO A 122 7.02 -17.16 2.99
N LYS A 123 8.15 -16.46 2.81
CA LYS A 123 9.04 -16.09 3.91
C LYS A 123 8.43 -14.99 4.77
N LEU A 124 7.68 -14.08 4.13
CA LEU A 124 6.97 -13.03 4.86
C LEU A 124 5.81 -13.65 5.67
N LEU A 125 5.00 -14.52 5.05
CA LEU A 125 3.90 -15.21 5.73
C LEU A 125 4.41 -16.08 6.89
N GLU A 126 5.50 -16.84 6.69
CA GLU A 126 6.16 -17.58 7.77
C GLU A 126 6.59 -16.65 8.92
N ALA A 127 7.23 -15.53 8.59
CA ALA A 127 7.66 -14.56 9.59
C ALA A 127 6.47 -13.95 10.36
N MET A 128 5.36 -13.63 9.68
CA MET A 128 4.15 -13.10 10.30
C MET A 128 3.45 -14.13 11.20
N GLY A 129 3.50 -15.41 10.86
CA GLY A 129 2.91 -16.49 11.65
C GLY A 129 3.68 -16.88 12.91
N ARG A 130 4.86 -16.32 13.18
CA ARG A 130 5.65 -16.63 14.38
C ARG A 130 5.03 -16.01 15.63
N PRO A 131 5.18 -16.66 16.82
CA PRO A 131 4.70 -16.12 18.09
C PRO A 131 5.57 -14.95 18.57
N TRP A 132 5.37 -13.77 17.99
CA TRP A 132 6.05 -12.56 18.41
C TRP A 132 5.48 -11.98 19.68
N VAL A 133 6.33 -11.34 20.49
CA VAL A 133 5.86 -10.53 21.61
C VAL A 133 5.16 -9.27 21.07
N MET A 134 3.86 -9.17 21.33
CA MET A 134 2.99 -8.07 20.88
C MET A 134 2.81 -7.02 21.99
N ALA A 135 3.92 -6.55 22.56
CA ALA A 135 3.91 -5.48 23.56
C ALA A 135 3.98 -4.11 22.88
N ASN A 136 3.58 -3.05 23.63
CA ASN A 136 3.67 -1.70 23.12
C ASN A 136 5.13 -1.23 22.93
N VAL A 137 5.32 -0.09 22.27
CA VAL A 137 6.65 0.46 21.93
C VAL A 137 7.52 0.80 23.15
N MET A 138 6.92 0.97 24.33
CA MET A 138 7.64 1.23 25.58
C MET A 138 8.29 -0.01 26.19
N THR A 139 7.98 -1.20 25.68
CA THR A 139 8.57 -2.45 26.13
C THR A 139 9.74 -2.84 25.22
N PRO A 140 11.00 -2.80 25.71
CA PRO A 140 12.16 -3.18 24.92
C PRO A 140 12.09 -4.64 24.46
N GLN A 141 12.40 -4.89 23.19
CA GLN A 141 12.33 -6.21 22.58
C GLN A 141 13.50 -6.47 21.64
N PHE A 142 13.96 -7.70 21.56
CA PHE A 142 15.01 -8.09 20.61
C PHE A 142 14.60 -7.94 19.13
N SER A 143 13.31 -7.96 18.83
CA SER A 143 12.80 -7.66 17.48
C SER A 143 13.17 -6.24 17.05
N GLN A 144 13.06 -5.25 17.94
CA GLN A 144 13.48 -3.85 17.69
C GLN A 144 14.99 -3.76 17.43
N LYS A 145 15.79 -4.48 18.24
CA LYS A 145 17.26 -4.53 18.05
C LYS A 145 17.65 -5.14 16.71
N ARG A 146 17.07 -6.28 16.36
CA ARG A 146 17.29 -6.93 15.06
C ARG A 146 16.90 -6.04 13.89
N PHE A 147 15.77 -5.34 14.01
CA PHE A 147 15.28 -4.42 12.98
C PHE A 147 16.23 -3.23 12.80
N SER A 148 16.64 -2.56 13.89
CA SER A 148 17.56 -1.42 13.82
C SER A 148 18.93 -1.81 13.26
N ASP A 149 19.46 -2.98 13.63
CA ASP A 149 20.73 -3.49 13.08
C ASP A 149 20.61 -3.78 11.58
N ARG A 150 19.47 -4.34 11.15
CA ARG A 150 19.21 -4.58 9.73
C ARG A 150 19.10 -3.27 8.96
N LEU A 151 18.36 -2.27 9.47
CA LEU A 151 18.28 -0.95 8.86
C LEU A 151 19.65 -0.30 8.71
N LYS A 152 20.47 -0.32 9.77
CA LYS A 152 21.84 0.23 9.72
C LYS A 152 22.69 -0.45 8.65
N ARG A 153 22.60 -1.77 8.52
CA ARG A 153 23.33 -2.52 7.50
C ARG A 153 22.85 -2.18 6.08
N GLU A 154 21.56 -2.18 5.85
CA GLU A 154 21.01 -1.94 4.50
C GLU A 154 21.22 -0.49 4.04
N ILE A 155 20.98 0.49 4.92
CA ILE A 155 21.21 1.91 4.61
C ILE A 155 22.71 2.19 4.41
N GLY A 156 23.57 1.53 5.18
CA GLY A 156 25.03 1.67 5.12
C GLY A 156 25.69 0.91 3.96
N HIS A 157 24.96 0.02 3.28
CA HIS A 157 25.52 -0.92 2.30
C HIS A 157 26.41 -0.26 1.24
N ALA A 158 25.93 0.80 0.58
CA ALA A 158 26.70 1.48 -0.48
C ALA A 158 27.68 2.56 0.05
N ARG A 159 27.60 2.92 1.34
CA ARG A 159 28.36 4.02 1.95
C ARG A 159 29.42 3.55 2.95
N GLY A 160 29.51 2.24 3.19
CA GLY A 160 30.39 1.66 4.20
C GLY A 160 29.91 1.81 5.65
N SER A 161 29.01 2.78 5.93
CA SER A 161 28.41 2.96 7.25
C SER A 161 27.05 3.65 7.14
N CYS A 162 26.16 3.39 8.10
CA CYS A 162 24.88 4.09 8.19
C CYS A 162 25.11 5.51 8.74
N PRO A 163 24.60 6.56 8.07
CA PRO A 163 24.73 7.93 8.56
C PRO A 163 23.77 8.26 9.72
N PHE A 164 22.84 7.36 10.06
CA PHE A 164 21.83 7.56 11.10
C PHE A 164 22.17 6.73 12.35
N SER A 165 22.13 7.37 13.52
CA SER A 165 22.29 6.73 14.82
C SER A 165 21.02 6.02 15.27
N ASP A 166 19.87 6.66 15.03
CA ASP A 166 18.57 6.30 15.58
C ASP A 166 17.46 6.28 14.51
N PHE A 167 16.38 5.54 14.78
CA PHE A 167 15.24 5.41 13.91
C PHE A 167 13.94 5.61 14.67
N ILE A 168 13.00 6.34 14.08
CA ILE A 168 11.62 6.47 14.56
C ILE A 168 10.73 5.77 13.55
N CYS A 169 10.04 4.71 13.99
CA CYS A 169 9.14 3.94 13.15
C CYS A 169 7.70 4.43 13.33
N MET A 170 7.03 4.70 12.21
CA MET A 170 5.65 5.15 12.15
C MET A 170 4.83 4.19 11.28
N ASN A 171 3.50 4.24 11.39
CA ASN A 171 2.61 3.34 10.64
C ASN A 171 2.42 3.77 9.16
N SER A 172 2.72 5.02 8.84
CA SER A 172 2.58 5.54 7.48
C SER A 172 3.65 6.58 7.14
N GLY A 173 3.88 6.79 5.83
CA GLY A 173 4.75 7.86 5.34
C GLY A 173 4.27 9.25 5.76
N SER A 174 2.96 9.51 5.79
CA SER A 174 2.36 10.77 6.26
C SER A 174 2.72 11.08 7.71
N GLU A 175 2.67 10.07 8.58
CA GLU A 175 3.07 10.22 9.99
C GLU A 175 4.57 10.43 10.12
N ALA A 176 5.37 9.69 9.35
CA ALA A 176 6.83 9.84 9.33
C ALA A 176 7.24 11.27 8.91
N VAL A 177 6.63 11.82 7.86
CA VAL A 177 6.85 13.22 7.43
C VAL A 177 6.41 14.19 8.51
N SER A 178 5.27 13.96 9.17
CA SER A 178 4.79 14.82 10.27
C SER A 178 5.75 14.85 11.45
N VAL A 179 6.33 13.70 11.81
CA VAL A 179 7.36 13.61 12.87
C VAL A 179 8.66 14.28 12.42
N ALA A 180 9.12 14.05 11.19
CA ALA A 180 10.31 14.71 10.64
C ALA A 180 10.16 16.24 10.62
N SER A 181 9.01 16.75 10.20
CA SER A 181 8.71 18.18 10.22
C SER A 181 8.72 18.74 11.65
N ARG A 182 8.20 18.00 12.63
CA ARG A 182 8.25 18.43 14.06
C ARG A 182 9.68 18.51 14.57
N ILE A 183 10.53 17.56 14.21
CA ILE A 183 11.97 17.59 14.60
C ILE A 183 12.66 18.78 13.94
N ALA A 184 12.37 19.04 12.66
CA ALA A 184 12.89 20.21 11.95
C ALA A 184 12.45 21.54 12.63
N ASP A 185 11.17 21.68 13.02
CA ASP A 185 10.65 22.86 13.72
C ASP A 185 11.36 23.10 15.05
N ILE A 186 11.55 22.04 15.84
CA ILE A 186 12.28 22.14 17.12
C ILE A 186 13.72 22.64 16.89
N ASN A 187 14.35 22.11 15.85
CA ASN A 187 15.72 22.46 15.49
C ASN A 187 15.81 23.91 14.98
N ALA A 188 14.86 24.31 14.13
CA ALA A 188 14.75 25.67 13.62
C ALA A 188 14.57 26.69 14.77
N LEU A 189 13.64 26.41 15.72
CA LEU A 189 13.42 27.25 16.88
C LEU A 189 14.69 27.38 17.77
N ARG A 190 15.43 26.32 17.99
CA ARG A 190 16.71 26.35 18.74
C ARG A 190 17.76 27.25 18.06
N HIS A 191 17.82 27.24 16.74
CA HIS A 191 18.77 28.04 15.99
C HIS A 191 18.37 29.51 15.82
N THR A 192 17.07 29.82 15.77
CA THR A 192 16.56 31.19 15.51
C THR A 192 16.11 31.90 16.78
N GLY A 193 15.89 31.17 17.88
CA GLY A 193 15.55 31.70 19.19
C GLY A 193 16.69 32.46 19.86
N GLU A 194 16.45 32.95 21.07
CA GLU A 194 17.42 33.71 21.89
C GLU A 194 18.70 32.88 22.11
N GLY A 195 19.83 33.45 21.81
CA GLY A 195 21.13 32.79 21.91
C GLY A 195 21.44 31.77 20.80
N GLY A 196 20.54 31.58 19.84
CA GLY A 196 20.75 30.68 18.71
C GLY A 196 21.70 31.23 17.64
N THR A 197 22.36 30.35 16.87
CA THR A 197 23.33 30.73 15.83
C THR A 197 22.73 31.57 14.69
N HIS A 198 21.41 31.54 14.53
CA HIS A 198 20.66 32.27 13.52
C HIS A 198 19.54 33.10 14.17
N GLN A 199 19.79 33.62 15.37
CA GLN A 199 18.81 34.41 16.13
C GLN A 199 18.14 35.49 15.27
N GLY A 200 16.82 35.54 15.34
CA GLY A 200 15.99 36.55 14.66
C GLY A 200 15.84 36.35 13.13
N LYS A 201 16.36 35.24 12.58
CA LYS A 201 16.12 34.90 11.19
C LYS A 201 14.76 34.26 11.00
N GLU A 202 14.09 34.60 9.89
CA GLU A 202 12.85 33.99 9.47
C GLU A 202 13.07 32.54 9.05
N ILE A 203 12.15 31.64 9.47
CA ILE A 203 12.13 30.24 9.06
C ILE A 203 11.24 30.12 7.82
N LYS A 204 11.76 29.51 6.76
CA LYS A 204 10.99 29.19 5.56
C LYS A 204 11.01 27.70 5.31
N GLN A 205 9.85 27.14 4.97
CA GLN A 205 9.71 25.76 4.55
C GLN A 205 9.76 25.71 3.02
N LEU A 206 10.59 24.81 2.46
CA LEU A 206 10.67 24.55 1.05
C LEU A 206 9.97 23.24 0.73
N ALA A 207 9.12 23.25 -0.28
CA ALA A 207 8.52 22.07 -0.88
C ALA A 207 9.04 21.90 -2.32
N ILE A 208 9.05 20.68 -2.81
CA ILE A 208 9.39 20.37 -4.21
C ILE A 208 8.11 20.45 -5.02
N GLU A 209 8.16 21.14 -6.16
CA GLU A 209 7.08 21.21 -7.13
C GLU A 209 6.64 19.80 -7.54
N GLU A 210 5.33 19.57 -7.66
CA GLU A 210 4.69 18.27 -7.89
C GLU A 210 4.98 17.18 -6.81
N GLY A 211 5.67 17.54 -5.73
CA GLY A 211 5.99 16.63 -4.64
C GLY A 211 4.75 16.17 -3.87
N PHE A 212 4.72 14.88 -3.47
CA PHE A 212 3.70 14.31 -2.59
C PHE A 212 4.34 13.75 -1.32
N HIS A 213 3.90 14.23 -0.16
CA HIS A 213 4.48 13.86 1.14
C HIS A 213 3.47 13.23 2.11
N GLY A 214 2.22 13.12 1.72
CA GLY A 214 1.17 12.50 2.51
C GLY A 214 -0.05 13.40 2.75
N ARG A 215 -1.04 12.87 3.46
CA ARG A 215 -2.37 13.49 3.62
C ARG A 215 -2.67 14.00 5.04
N THR A 216 -1.82 13.71 6.04
CA THR A 216 -1.93 14.35 7.35
C THR A 216 -1.54 15.82 7.24
N TYR A 217 -2.10 16.69 8.09
CA TYR A 217 -2.00 18.15 7.94
C TYR A 217 -0.58 18.65 7.61
N ARG A 218 0.44 18.28 8.40
CA ARG A 218 1.82 18.73 8.15
C ARG A 218 2.43 18.16 6.88
N ALA A 219 2.12 16.92 6.53
CA ALA A 219 2.59 16.33 5.28
C ALA A 219 1.86 16.96 4.08
N ALA A 220 0.56 17.22 4.22
CA ALA A 220 -0.26 17.88 3.22
C ALA A 220 0.20 19.32 2.93
N SER A 221 0.62 20.07 3.94
CA SER A 221 1.09 21.47 3.78
C SER A 221 2.37 21.63 2.96
N VAL A 222 3.06 20.54 2.65
CA VAL A 222 4.25 20.49 1.77
C VAL A 222 4.05 19.61 0.53
N SER A 223 2.84 19.09 0.32
CA SER A 223 2.48 18.25 -0.82
C SER A 223 1.93 19.13 -1.96
N ASP A 224 2.81 19.66 -2.78
CA ASP A 224 2.45 20.57 -3.89
C ASP A 224 1.45 19.94 -4.85
N SER A 225 1.63 18.66 -5.22
CA SER A 225 0.75 17.91 -6.15
C SER A 225 -0.72 17.82 -5.71
N THR A 226 -1.03 18.10 -4.44
CA THR A 226 -2.39 18.08 -3.91
C THR A 226 -2.84 19.44 -3.35
N MET A 227 -1.98 20.44 -3.40
CA MET A 227 -2.19 21.76 -2.76
C MET A 227 -3.41 22.48 -3.32
N GLU A 228 -3.57 22.50 -4.65
CA GLU A 228 -4.72 23.15 -5.30
C GLU A 228 -6.07 22.57 -4.81
N ALA A 229 -6.17 21.24 -4.73
CA ALA A 229 -7.37 20.58 -4.23
C ALA A 229 -7.63 20.88 -2.75
N TYR A 230 -6.58 20.95 -1.93
CA TYR A 230 -6.71 21.29 -0.52
C TYR A 230 -7.13 22.76 -0.32
N GLN A 231 -6.55 23.68 -1.07
CA GLN A 231 -6.96 25.09 -1.07
C GLN A 231 -8.42 25.28 -1.52
N GLN A 232 -8.87 24.49 -2.49
CA GLN A 232 -10.24 24.55 -2.97
C GLN A 232 -11.26 24.01 -1.93
N HIS A 233 -10.92 22.96 -1.18
CA HIS A 233 -11.90 22.20 -0.39
C HIS A 233 -11.72 22.26 1.11
N LEU A 234 -10.56 22.68 1.61
CA LEU A 234 -10.25 22.66 3.05
C LEU A 234 -10.08 24.07 3.61
N ALA A 235 -10.90 24.45 4.57
CA ALA A 235 -10.82 25.75 5.24
C ALA A 235 -9.45 26.03 5.88
N SER A 236 -8.77 24.98 6.40
CA SER A 236 -7.44 25.09 7.00
C SER A 236 -6.30 25.36 6.00
N PHE A 237 -6.58 25.35 4.70
CA PHE A 237 -5.62 25.65 3.63
C PHE A 237 -5.95 26.94 2.89
N GLN A 238 -6.92 27.74 3.38
CA GLN A 238 -7.19 29.07 2.86
C GLN A 238 -6.06 30.02 3.30
N GLU A 239 -5.69 31.00 2.46
CA GLU A 239 -4.56 31.93 2.70
C GLU A 239 -4.67 32.78 3.98
N GLU A 240 -5.88 32.90 4.56
CA GLU A 240 -6.13 33.68 5.79
C GLU A 240 -6.40 32.83 7.04
N SER A 241 -6.26 31.50 6.98
CA SER A 241 -6.53 30.66 8.16
C SER A 241 -5.36 30.72 9.14
N THR A 242 -5.47 31.57 10.13
CA THR A 242 -4.71 31.50 11.38
C THR A 242 -5.29 30.41 12.26
N LEU A 243 -4.83 29.16 12.08
CA LEU A 243 -5.05 28.08 13.04
C LEU A 243 -3.83 27.93 13.93
#